data_e9159444b274613bdbfa4fb63592ceb0
#
_entry.id   e9159444b274613bdbfa4fb63592ceb0
#
_cell.length_a   1.000
_cell.length_b   1.000
_cell.length_c   1.000
_cell.angle_alpha   90.00
_cell.angle_beta   90.00
_cell.angle_gamma   90.00
#
_symmetry.space_group_name_H-M   'P 1'
#
loop_
_entity.id
_entity.type
_entity.pdbx_description
1 polymer ?
#
loop_
_entity_poly.entity_id
_entity_poly.type
_entity_poly.pdbx_seq_one_letter_code
_entity_poly.pdbx_strand_id
1 'polypeptide(L)'
;EDLLKELPELDALLGSQDFSEIAPLLDQVRREPGKQHSFVQAKPHYQQFEDQEKQQSTPRHFAYVKIAEGCSNMCSFCNIPMLRGLLSSRSVPSIVHEIQQLVSRGVKEINLISQDTSSFGRDRGQLELAELLRSISALEGNFWVRLFYCYPNTFTDNALAAFAADKRFCAYLDMPFQHIEDNVLRKMNRKITRSQIEQKMQEVKSVLPGVAWRTTFIVGFPTETEEAFEDLLEFVAAGHFTHVGVFTYS
;
A
#
# COMPACT_ATOMS: atom_id res chain seq x y z
N GLU A 1 -25.99 -9.86 -2.96
CA GLU A 1 -27.36 -10.24 -3.42
C GLU A 1 -28.29 -9.03 -3.51
N ASP A 2 -28.22 -8.05 -2.60
CA ASP A 2 -29.09 -6.86 -2.65
C ASP A 2 -28.77 -5.96 -3.84
N LEU A 3 -27.49 -5.81 -4.21
CA LEU A 3 -27.09 -5.05 -5.40
C LEU A 3 -27.71 -5.58 -6.70
N LEU A 4 -27.85 -6.89 -6.89
CA LEU A 4 -28.49 -7.46 -8.06
C LEU A 4 -30.00 -7.19 -8.10
N LYS A 5 -30.64 -7.03 -6.94
CA LYS A 5 -32.05 -6.64 -6.85
C LYS A 5 -32.26 -5.14 -7.16
N GLU A 6 -31.34 -4.31 -6.68
CA GLU A 6 -31.38 -2.85 -6.86
C GLU A 6 -30.97 -2.43 -8.28
N LEU A 7 -30.10 -3.21 -8.93
CA LEU A 7 -29.55 -2.96 -10.26
C LEU A 7 -29.88 -4.14 -11.19
N PRO A 8 -31.14 -4.23 -11.67
CA PRO A 8 -31.59 -5.34 -12.51
C PRO A 8 -30.91 -5.41 -13.88
N GLU A 9 -30.26 -4.33 -14.32
CA GLU A 9 -29.46 -4.26 -15.55
C GLU A 9 -28.11 -4.97 -15.48
N LEU A 10 -27.66 -5.39 -14.26
CA LEU A 10 -26.40 -6.11 -14.10
C LEU A 10 -26.56 -7.58 -14.47
N ASP A 11 -25.76 -8.08 -15.37
CA ASP A 11 -25.69 -9.51 -15.71
C ASP A 11 -24.94 -10.31 -14.65
N ALA A 12 -23.92 -9.72 -14.01
CA ALA A 12 -23.11 -10.43 -13.02
C ALA A 12 -22.47 -9.52 -11.97
N LEU A 13 -22.19 -10.08 -10.78
CA LEU A 13 -21.36 -9.51 -9.73
C LEU A 13 -20.16 -10.42 -9.47
N LEU A 14 -18.99 -9.77 -9.33
CA LEU A 14 -17.73 -10.46 -8.97
C LEU A 14 -17.14 -9.80 -7.73
N GLY A 15 -16.71 -10.60 -6.78
CA GLY A 15 -16.00 -10.10 -5.60
C GLY A 15 -14.69 -9.41 -5.96
N SER A 16 -14.32 -8.37 -5.22
CA SER A 16 -13.13 -7.56 -5.52
C SER A 16 -11.80 -8.33 -5.49
N GLN A 17 -11.78 -9.50 -4.90
CA GLN A 17 -10.62 -10.40 -4.82
C GLN A 17 -10.77 -11.68 -5.67
N ASP A 18 -11.95 -11.87 -6.26
CA ASP A 18 -12.28 -13.05 -7.05
C ASP A 18 -12.03 -12.84 -8.56
N PHE A 19 -11.19 -11.89 -8.92
CA PHE A 19 -10.95 -11.49 -10.32
C PHE A 19 -10.40 -12.61 -11.21
N SER A 20 -9.84 -13.68 -10.64
CA SER A 20 -9.50 -14.91 -11.37
C SER A 20 -10.71 -15.58 -12.02
N GLU A 21 -11.88 -15.39 -11.41
CA GLU A 21 -13.12 -16.01 -11.85
C GLU A 21 -13.85 -15.20 -12.94
N ILE A 22 -13.25 -14.08 -13.40
CA ILE A 22 -13.90 -13.21 -14.38
C ILE A 22 -14.16 -13.93 -15.72
N ALA A 23 -13.21 -14.74 -16.21
CA ALA A 23 -13.37 -15.42 -17.49
C ALA A 23 -14.43 -16.53 -17.40
N PRO A 24 -14.41 -17.46 -16.41
CA PRO A 24 -15.50 -18.40 -16.19
C PRO A 24 -16.86 -17.72 -16.01
N LEU A 25 -16.92 -16.61 -15.26
CA LEU A 25 -18.17 -15.88 -15.02
C LEU A 25 -18.73 -15.27 -16.32
N LEU A 26 -17.88 -14.67 -17.16
CA LEU A 26 -18.29 -14.13 -18.45
C LEU A 26 -18.80 -15.24 -19.40
N ASP A 27 -18.17 -16.41 -19.38
CA ASP A 27 -18.65 -17.55 -20.18
C ASP A 27 -20.02 -18.06 -19.68
N GLN A 28 -20.26 -17.97 -18.36
CA GLN A 28 -21.57 -18.33 -17.78
C GLN A 28 -22.64 -17.33 -18.19
N VAL A 29 -22.38 -16.02 -18.12
CA VAL A 29 -23.28 -14.95 -18.59
C VAL A 29 -23.65 -15.16 -20.07
N ARG A 30 -22.68 -15.51 -20.92
CA ARG A 30 -22.91 -15.76 -22.35
C ARG A 30 -23.78 -16.98 -22.61
N ARG A 31 -23.67 -18.02 -21.79
CA ARG A 31 -24.46 -19.28 -21.94
C ARG A 31 -25.88 -19.12 -21.42
N GLU A 32 -26.11 -18.22 -20.48
CA GLU A 32 -27.38 -18.06 -19.79
C GLU A 32 -27.85 -16.57 -19.87
N PRO A 33 -28.15 -16.04 -21.07
CA PRO A 33 -28.55 -14.66 -21.24
C PRO A 33 -29.85 -14.38 -20.48
N GLY A 34 -29.90 -13.22 -19.81
CA GLY A 34 -31.02 -12.79 -18.99
C GLY A 34 -31.08 -13.37 -17.58
N LYS A 35 -30.09 -14.18 -17.18
CA LYS A 35 -29.90 -14.57 -15.79
C LYS A 35 -28.82 -13.70 -15.15
N GLN A 36 -29.07 -13.30 -13.91
CA GLN A 36 -28.06 -12.66 -13.09
C GLN A 36 -27.18 -13.70 -12.38
N HIS A 37 -25.88 -13.48 -12.40
CA HIS A 37 -24.88 -14.36 -11.77
C HIS A 37 -24.15 -13.62 -10.67
N SER A 38 -23.74 -14.32 -9.60
CA SER A 38 -22.95 -13.76 -8.50
C SER A 38 -21.85 -14.72 -8.11
N PHE A 39 -20.63 -14.23 -8.15
CA PHE A 39 -19.47 -14.89 -7.57
C PHE A 39 -18.81 -13.94 -6.59
N VAL A 40 -19.25 -13.99 -5.33
CA VAL A 40 -18.75 -13.16 -4.24
C VAL A 40 -18.51 -14.04 -3.04
N GLN A 41 -17.26 -14.16 -2.63
CA GLN A 41 -16.91 -14.93 -1.44
C GLN A 41 -17.28 -14.19 -0.16
N ALA A 42 -17.80 -14.92 0.83
CA ALA A 42 -18.24 -14.35 2.11
C ALA A 42 -17.11 -13.71 2.92
N LYS A 43 -15.87 -14.16 2.71
CA LYS A 43 -14.66 -13.57 3.30
C LYS A 43 -13.69 -13.28 2.18
N PRO A 44 -13.38 -12.00 1.92
CA PRO A 44 -12.36 -11.65 0.95
C PRO A 44 -11.04 -12.34 1.33
N HIS A 45 -10.43 -13.05 0.39
CA HIS A 45 -9.09 -13.58 0.54
C HIS A 45 -8.31 -13.30 -0.72
N TYR A 46 -7.08 -12.88 -0.56
CA TYR A 46 -6.21 -12.60 -1.69
C TYR A 46 -5.65 -13.92 -2.24
N GLN A 47 -6.05 -14.26 -3.46
CA GLN A 47 -5.42 -15.35 -4.20
C GLN A 47 -4.12 -14.83 -4.81
N GLN A 48 -3.01 -15.40 -4.36
CA GLN A 48 -1.69 -15.06 -4.88
C GLN A 48 -1.50 -15.78 -6.22
N PHE A 49 -1.45 -15.00 -7.30
CA PHE A 49 -1.05 -15.50 -8.62
C PHE A 49 0.47 -15.52 -8.69
N GLU A 50 1.09 -16.49 -8.01
CA GLU A 50 2.54 -16.54 -7.87
C GLU A 50 3.24 -16.87 -9.19
N ASP A 51 2.59 -17.60 -10.09
CA ASP A 51 3.20 -18.15 -11.31
C ASP A 51 2.58 -17.63 -12.62
N GLN A 52 1.69 -16.66 -12.57
CA GLN A 52 1.07 -16.14 -13.79
C GLN A 52 1.91 -15.04 -14.44
N GLU A 53 2.16 -15.23 -15.73
CA GLU A 53 2.82 -14.20 -16.53
C GLU A 53 1.91 -12.97 -16.65
N LYS A 54 2.32 -11.87 -16.05
CA LYS A 54 1.57 -10.61 -16.10
C LYS A 54 1.87 -9.86 -17.40
N GLN A 55 0.82 -9.47 -18.10
CA GLN A 55 0.96 -8.50 -19.18
C GLN A 55 1.17 -7.11 -18.58
N GLN A 56 2.32 -6.49 -18.89
CA GLN A 56 2.62 -5.14 -18.42
C GLN A 56 1.74 -4.12 -19.14
N SER A 57 0.90 -3.40 -18.41
CA SER A 57 0.05 -2.31 -18.91
C SER A 57 0.66 -0.91 -18.71
N THR A 58 1.72 -0.81 -17.92
CA THR A 58 2.49 0.43 -17.73
C THR A 58 3.45 0.68 -18.89
N PRO A 59 3.95 1.92 -19.08
CA PRO A 59 5.09 2.17 -19.96
C PRO A 59 6.26 1.22 -19.65
N ARG A 60 7.03 0.85 -20.69
CA ARG A 60 8.05 -0.20 -20.58
C ARG A 60 9.17 0.04 -19.56
N HIS A 61 9.36 1.32 -19.15
CA HIS A 61 10.47 1.67 -18.26
C HIS A 61 10.15 1.50 -16.76
N PHE A 62 8.89 1.35 -16.37
CA PHE A 62 8.54 1.09 -14.97
C PHE A 62 7.41 0.06 -14.81
N ALA A 63 7.38 -0.59 -13.66
CA ALA A 63 6.32 -1.52 -13.31
C ALA A 63 5.94 -1.42 -11.83
N TYR A 64 4.67 -1.69 -11.52
CA TYR A 64 4.20 -1.87 -10.16
C TYR A 64 4.25 -3.35 -9.79
N VAL A 65 4.88 -3.63 -8.65
CA VAL A 65 4.92 -4.96 -8.06
C VAL A 65 4.17 -4.92 -6.74
N LYS A 66 2.98 -5.53 -6.74
CA LYS A 66 2.17 -5.66 -5.53
C LYS A 66 2.78 -6.73 -4.63
N ILE A 67 3.16 -6.35 -3.40
CA ILE A 67 3.78 -7.26 -2.43
C ILE A 67 2.77 -7.84 -1.43
N ALA A 68 1.64 -7.15 -1.20
CA ALA A 68 0.55 -7.59 -0.34
C ALA A 68 -0.77 -6.98 -0.78
N GLU A 69 -1.88 -7.51 -0.31
CA GLU A 69 -3.24 -6.99 -0.47
C GLU A 69 -3.90 -6.86 0.90
N GLY A 70 -4.86 -5.92 1.02
CA GLY A 70 -5.58 -5.67 2.27
C GLY A 70 -4.75 -4.92 3.31
N CYS A 71 -5.39 -4.59 4.44
CA CYS A 71 -4.73 -3.84 5.50
C CYS A 71 -5.34 -4.18 6.86
N SER A 72 -4.50 -4.34 7.89
CA SER A 72 -4.93 -4.67 9.26
C SER A 72 -4.79 -3.49 10.23
N ASN A 73 -4.57 -2.25 9.75
CA ASN A 73 -4.40 -1.09 10.63
C ASN A 73 -5.72 -0.55 11.20
N MET A 74 -6.86 -0.84 10.57
CA MET A 74 -8.21 -0.48 11.04
C MET A 74 -8.38 1.02 11.35
N CYS A 75 -7.79 1.90 10.53
CA CYS A 75 -7.97 3.34 10.66
C CYS A 75 -9.46 3.70 10.50
N SER A 76 -9.99 4.60 11.36
CA SER A 76 -11.43 4.86 11.46
C SER A 76 -12.05 5.56 10.23
N PHE A 77 -11.23 6.19 9.40
CA PHE A 77 -11.62 6.85 8.15
C PHE A 77 -11.47 5.95 6.91
N CYS A 78 -11.04 4.69 7.08
CA CYS A 78 -10.59 3.86 5.96
C CYS A 78 -11.43 2.59 5.82
N ASN A 79 -12.00 2.38 4.63
CA ASN A 79 -12.81 1.20 4.31
C ASN A 79 -12.01 0.04 3.69
N ILE A 80 -10.69 0.17 3.56
CA ILE A 80 -9.85 -0.87 2.95
C ILE A 80 -10.01 -2.25 3.60
N PRO A 81 -10.01 -2.40 4.94
CA PRO A 81 -10.19 -3.71 5.55
C PRO A 81 -11.52 -4.39 5.18
N MET A 82 -12.57 -3.60 4.96
CA MET A 82 -13.88 -4.11 4.54
C MET A 82 -13.92 -4.46 3.05
N LEU A 83 -13.26 -3.65 2.20
CA LEU A 83 -13.30 -3.81 0.74
C LEU A 83 -12.26 -4.80 0.21
N ARG A 84 -11.08 -4.83 0.84
CA ARG A 84 -9.91 -5.62 0.40
C ARG A 84 -9.51 -6.71 1.38
N GLY A 85 -10.19 -6.80 2.53
CA GLY A 85 -9.86 -7.74 3.59
C GLY A 85 -8.65 -7.31 4.43
N LEU A 86 -8.27 -8.21 5.34
CA LEU A 86 -7.08 -8.06 6.16
C LEU A 86 -5.82 -8.27 5.32
N LEU A 87 -4.69 -7.81 5.84
CA LEU A 87 -3.39 -7.97 5.19
C LEU A 87 -3.14 -9.44 4.81
N SER A 88 -2.76 -9.66 3.57
CA SER A 88 -2.30 -10.93 3.03
C SER A 88 -1.05 -10.68 2.17
N SER A 89 0.09 -11.14 2.65
CA SER A 89 1.40 -10.88 2.03
C SER A 89 1.78 -12.00 1.07
N ARG A 90 2.38 -11.64 -0.06
CA ARG A 90 2.99 -12.59 -0.99
C ARG A 90 4.27 -13.19 -0.40
N SER A 91 4.71 -14.32 -0.92
CA SER A 91 6.02 -14.86 -0.55
C SER A 91 7.17 -14.03 -1.13
N VAL A 92 8.27 -13.93 -0.39
CA VAL A 92 9.49 -13.23 -0.86
C VAL A 92 9.99 -13.82 -2.18
N PRO A 93 10.09 -15.15 -2.36
CA PRO A 93 10.52 -15.75 -3.62
C PRO A 93 9.64 -15.34 -4.82
N SER A 94 8.32 -15.31 -4.67
CA SER A 94 7.39 -14.91 -5.73
C SER A 94 7.63 -13.47 -6.18
N ILE A 95 7.81 -12.53 -5.23
CA ILE A 95 8.07 -11.12 -5.52
C ILE A 95 9.41 -10.95 -6.23
N VAL A 96 10.44 -11.60 -5.72
CA VAL A 96 11.81 -11.55 -6.28
C VAL A 96 11.81 -12.10 -7.70
N HIS A 97 11.14 -13.22 -7.96
CA HIS A 97 11.01 -13.82 -9.28
C HIS A 97 10.32 -12.86 -10.27
N GLU A 98 9.20 -12.23 -9.87
CA GLU A 98 8.51 -11.23 -10.70
C GLU A 98 9.42 -10.05 -11.04
N ILE A 99 10.15 -9.51 -10.05
CA ILE A 99 11.10 -8.41 -10.27
C ILE A 99 12.20 -8.83 -11.26
N GLN A 100 12.76 -10.02 -11.09
CA GLN A 100 13.79 -10.54 -11.98
C GLN A 100 13.30 -10.65 -13.43
N GLN A 101 12.09 -11.14 -13.64
CA GLN A 101 11.47 -11.18 -14.96
C GLN A 101 11.26 -9.79 -15.56
N LEU A 102 10.77 -8.82 -14.77
CA LEU A 102 10.57 -7.44 -15.23
C LEU A 102 11.90 -6.79 -15.62
N VAL A 103 12.93 -6.94 -14.80
CA VAL A 103 14.26 -6.42 -15.07
C VAL A 103 14.88 -7.06 -16.32
N SER A 104 14.73 -8.37 -16.52
CA SER A 104 15.20 -9.06 -17.72
C SER A 104 14.52 -8.58 -19.01
N ARG A 105 13.27 -8.11 -18.91
CA ARG A 105 12.51 -7.47 -20.01
C ARG A 105 12.85 -5.99 -20.22
N GLY A 106 13.79 -5.44 -19.43
CA GLY A 106 14.30 -4.07 -19.57
C GLY A 106 13.60 -3.02 -18.73
N VAL A 107 12.73 -3.40 -17.79
CA VAL A 107 12.12 -2.45 -16.82
C VAL A 107 13.23 -1.82 -15.98
N LYS A 108 13.16 -0.51 -15.77
CA LYS A 108 14.18 0.29 -15.07
C LYS A 108 13.74 0.75 -13.70
N GLU A 109 12.44 0.90 -13.45
CA GLU A 109 11.94 1.28 -12.15
C GLU A 109 10.88 0.27 -11.67
N ILE A 110 11.11 -0.30 -10.50
CA ILE A 110 10.20 -1.21 -9.80
C ILE A 110 9.56 -0.45 -8.64
N ASN A 111 8.25 -0.30 -8.71
CA ASN A 111 7.45 0.34 -7.67
C ASN A 111 6.80 -0.72 -6.78
N LEU A 112 7.31 -0.90 -5.56
CA LEU A 112 6.72 -1.81 -4.58
C LEU A 112 5.49 -1.16 -3.96
N ILE A 113 4.35 -1.83 -4.06
CA ILE A 113 3.06 -1.32 -3.60
C ILE A 113 2.30 -2.34 -2.75
N SER A 114 1.57 -1.82 -1.77
CA SER A 114 0.45 -2.46 -1.07
C SER A 114 -0.35 -1.35 -0.38
N GLN A 115 -1.39 -1.67 0.39
CA GLN A 115 -2.09 -0.69 1.22
C GLN A 115 -1.29 -0.24 2.45
N ASP A 116 -0.36 -1.09 2.90
CA ASP A 116 0.66 -0.79 3.90
C ASP A 116 1.88 -1.68 3.63
N THR A 117 2.83 -1.13 2.92
CA THR A 117 4.02 -1.85 2.45
C THR A 117 4.96 -2.22 3.60
N SER A 118 5.02 -1.38 4.63
CA SER A 118 5.86 -1.64 5.81
C SER A 118 5.34 -2.76 6.71
N SER A 119 4.06 -3.13 6.59
CA SER A 119 3.47 -4.27 7.30
C SER A 119 3.68 -5.62 6.62
N PHE A 120 4.43 -5.67 5.52
CA PHE A 120 4.70 -6.92 4.78
C PHE A 120 5.20 -8.05 5.71
N GLY A 121 4.55 -9.21 5.63
CA GLY A 121 4.83 -10.39 6.47
C GLY A 121 4.11 -10.42 7.82
N ARG A 122 3.51 -9.31 8.28
CA ARG A 122 2.84 -9.25 9.59
C ARG A 122 1.70 -10.27 9.75
N ASP A 123 1.04 -10.63 8.69
CA ASP A 123 0.01 -11.68 8.64
C ASP A 123 0.58 -13.08 8.94
N ARG A 124 1.88 -13.26 8.81
CA ARG A 124 2.64 -14.47 9.15
C ARG A 124 3.32 -14.39 10.52
N GLY A 125 3.08 -13.31 11.28
CA GLY A 125 3.56 -13.13 12.64
C GLY A 125 4.85 -12.32 12.79
N GLN A 126 5.46 -11.86 11.69
CA GLN A 126 6.67 -11.03 11.73
C GLN A 126 6.73 -10.02 10.58
N LEU A 127 7.48 -8.95 10.76
CA LEU A 127 7.70 -7.94 9.71
C LEU A 127 8.87 -8.38 8.82
N GLU A 128 8.57 -8.72 7.56
CA GLU A 128 9.54 -9.30 6.62
C GLU A 128 10.03 -8.31 5.55
N LEU A 129 9.66 -7.02 5.64
CA LEU A 129 10.08 -6.02 4.64
C LEU A 129 11.61 -5.97 4.52
N ALA A 130 12.35 -6.01 5.63
CA ALA A 130 13.81 -6.00 5.61
C ALA A 130 14.41 -7.20 4.86
N GLU A 131 13.80 -8.38 4.97
CA GLU A 131 14.20 -9.59 4.25
C GLU A 131 13.93 -9.44 2.75
N LEU A 132 12.74 -8.96 2.39
CA LEU A 132 12.39 -8.67 1.01
C LEU A 132 13.37 -7.69 0.36
N LEU A 133 13.69 -6.58 1.03
CA LEU A 133 14.63 -5.58 0.51
C LEU A 133 16.02 -6.18 0.29
N ARG A 134 16.53 -6.99 1.24
CA ARG A 134 17.82 -7.68 1.07
C ARG A 134 17.79 -8.68 -0.10
N SER A 135 16.69 -9.40 -0.26
CA SER A 135 16.52 -10.35 -1.37
C SER A 135 16.48 -9.64 -2.73
N ILE A 136 15.85 -8.45 -2.80
CA ILE A 136 15.89 -7.61 -3.99
C ILE A 136 17.29 -7.07 -4.25
N SER A 137 18.03 -6.71 -3.19
CA SER A 137 19.42 -6.23 -3.30
C SER A 137 20.37 -7.30 -3.85
N ALA A 138 20.07 -8.58 -3.66
CA ALA A 138 20.84 -9.68 -4.22
C ALA A 138 20.63 -9.89 -5.72
N LEU A 139 19.59 -9.27 -6.32
CA LEU A 139 19.36 -9.35 -7.76
C LEU A 139 20.39 -8.53 -8.53
N GLU A 140 20.88 -9.09 -9.64
CA GLU A 140 21.71 -8.37 -10.60
C GLU A 140 20.85 -7.49 -11.52
N GLY A 141 21.44 -6.42 -12.03
CA GLY A 141 20.81 -5.55 -13.02
C GLY A 141 20.88 -4.07 -12.66
N ASN A 142 20.58 -3.25 -13.66
CA ASN A 142 20.52 -1.78 -13.53
C ASN A 142 19.06 -1.34 -13.51
N PHE A 143 18.49 -1.23 -12.32
CA PHE A 143 17.13 -0.82 -12.06
C PHE A 143 17.04 -0.06 -10.75
N TRP A 144 15.96 0.71 -10.56
CA TRP A 144 15.63 1.40 -9.33
C TRP A 144 14.43 0.74 -8.65
N VAL A 145 14.37 0.89 -7.33
CA VAL A 145 13.24 0.42 -6.52
C VAL A 145 12.69 1.59 -5.73
N ARG A 146 11.39 1.81 -5.83
CA ARG A 146 10.66 2.80 -5.06
C ARG A 146 9.66 2.11 -4.14
N LEU A 147 9.59 2.59 -2.90
CA LEU A 147 8.70 2.07 -1.89
C LEU A 147 7.57 3.07 -1.63
N PHE A 148 6.31 2.62 -1.77
CA PHE A 148 5.13 3.43 -1.53
C PHE A 148 4.37 2.96 -0.30
N TYR A 149 3.59 3.87 0.31
CA TYR A 149 2.61 3.59 1.35
C TYR A 149 3.18 2.89 2.58
N CYS A 150 4.19 3.50 3.18
CA CYS A 150 4.74 3.02 4.45
C CYS A 150 3.93 3.54 5.64
N TYR A 151 3.75 2.72 6.65
CA TYR A 151 3.18 3.12 7.92
C TYR A 151 4.30 3.32 8.95
N PRO A 152 4.35 4.45 9.68
CA PRO A 152 5.50 4.80 10.52
C PRO A 152 5.87 3.72 11.54
N ASN A 153 4.87 3.12 12.22
CA ASN A 153 5.11 2.15 13.31
C ASN A 153 5.62 0.80 12.84
N THR A 154 5.40 0.44 11.58
CA THR A 154 5.81 -0.85 11.01
C THR A 154 7.05 -0.72 10.12
N PHE A 155 7.48 0.51 9.81
CA PHE A 155 8.74 0.76 9.13
C PHE A 155 9.90 0.70 10.14
N THR A 156 10.39 -0.51 10.38
CA THR A 156 11.40 -0.80 11.40
C THR A 156 12.80 -0.29 11.02
N ASP A 157 13.67 -0.16 12.01
CA ASP A 157 15.08 0.22 11.81
C ASP A 157 15.82 -0.79 10.93
N ASN A 158 15.47 -2.09 11.04
CA ASN A 158 16.01 -3.13 10.15
C ASN A 158 15.58 -2.91 8.70
N ALA A 159 14.32 -2.49 8.46
CA ALA A 159 13.84 -2.16 7.12
C ALA A 159 14.51 -0.89 6.59
N LEU A 160 14.66 0.14 7.42
CA LEU A 160 15.38 1.37 7.08
C LEU A 160 16.85 1.08 6.74
N ALA A 161 17.54 0.28 7.55
CA ALA A 161 18.93 -0.11 7.29
C ALA A 161 19.08 -0.91 5.99
N ALA A 162 18.19 -1.87 5.73
CA ALA A 162 18.19 -2.64 4.48
C ALA A 162 17.90 -1.75 3.26
N PHE A 163 16.98 -0.78 3.40
CA PHE A 163 16.67 0.20 2.37
C PHE A 163 17.86 1.11 2.05
N ALA A 164 18.56 1.60 3.06
CA ALA A 164 19.70 2.49 2.90
C ALA A 164 20.97 1.79 2.37
N ALA A 165 21.06 0.47 2.51
CA ALA A 165 22.25 -0.29 2.13
C ALA A 165 22.47 -0.41 0.61
N ASP A 166 21.42 -0.22 -0.20
CA ASP A 166 21.50 -0.35 -1.65
C ASP A 166 21.04 0.95 -2.34
N LYS A 167 21.93 1.56 -3.09
CA LYS A 167 21.67 2.82 -3.83
C LYS A 167 20.62 2.71 -4.93
N ARG A 168 20.19 1.50 -5.29
CA ARG A 168 19.09 1.27 -6.22
C ARG A 168 17.74 1.58 -5.59
N PHE A 169 17.63 1.55 -4.25
CA PHE A 169 16.44 2.06 -3.57
C PHE A 169 16.46 3.59 -3.62
N CYS A 170 15.41 4.15 -4.24
CA CYS A 170 15.28 5.59 -4.35
C CYS A 170 15.20 6.23 -2.96
N ALA A 171 16.01 7.25 -2.69
CA ALA A 171 15.93 8.03 -1.45
C ALA A 171 14.61 8.83 -1.42
N TYR A 172 13.50 8.12 -1.40
CA TYR A 172 12.12 8.61 -1.41
C TYR A 172 11.28 7.75 -0.49
N LEU A 173 10.56 8.34 0.43
CA LEU A 173 9.62 7.66 1.32
C LEU A 173 8.24 8.31 1.21
N ASP A 174 7.24 7.48 0.94
CA ASP A 174 5.83 7.83 0.99
C ASP A 174 5.23 7.27 2.28
N MET A 175 5.01 8.16 3.26
CA MET A 175 4.59 7.80 4.61
C MET A 175 3.46 8.73 5.06
N PRO A 176 2.20 8.35 4.83
CA PRO A 176 1.04 9.15 5.21
C PRO A 176 0.88 9.20 6.73
N PHE A 177 1.08 10.35 7.33
CA PHE A 177 0.87 10.54 8.78
C PHE A 177 -0.59 10.76 9.12
N GLN A 178 -1.35 11.35 8.21
CA GLN A 178 -2.79 11.68 8.27
C GLN A 178 -3.10 12.88 9.16
N HIS A 179 -2.46 13.04 10.31
CA HIS A 179 -2.47 14.20 11.22
C HIS A 179 -1.23 14.19 12.10
N ILE A 180 -1.07 15.21 12.96
CA ILE A 180 0.04 15.29 13.94
C ILE A 180 -0.45 15.47 15.37
N GLU A 181 -1.69 15.91 15.59
CA GLU A 181 -2.24 16.11 16.93
C GLU A 181 -2.68 14.77 17.52
N ASP A 182 -2.23 14.49 18.75
CA ASP A 182 -2.36 13.16 19.37
C ASP A 182 -3.80 12.71 19.60
N ASN A 183 -4.73 13.63 19.93
CA ASN A 183 -6.12 13.27 20.10
C ASN A 183 -6.79 12.92 18.77
N VAL A 184 -6.51 13.67 17.71
CA VAL A 184 -6.99 13.37 16.35
C VAL A 184 -6.42 12.04 15.87
N LEU A 185 -5.12 11.80 16.02
CA LEU A 185 -4.47 10.53 15.67
C LEU A 185 -5.11 9.34 16.40
N ARG A 186 -5.38 9.49 17.69
CA ARG A 186 -6.05 8.46 18.49
C ARG A 186 -7.46 8.18 17.99
N LYS A 187 -8.23 9.21 17.64
CA LYS A 187 -9.59 9.09 17.09
C LYS A 187 -9.60 8.53 15.66
N MET A 188 -8.59 8.81 14.88
CA MET A 188 -8.32 8.17 13.59
C MET A 188 -7.89 6.71 13.73
N ASN A 189 -7.76 6.19 14.96
CA ASN A 189 -7.17 4.87 15.26
C ASN A 189 -5.76 4.70 14.69
N ARG A 190 -5.02 5.81 14.59
CA ARG A 190 -3.58 5.80 14.27
C ARG A 190 -2.82 5.53 15.57
N LYS A 191 -2.06 4.43 15.60
CA LYS A 191 -1.34 4.00 16.81
C LYS A 191 0.05 4.65 16.85
N ILE A 192 0.08 5.96 16.73
CA ILE A 192 1.30 6.77 16.74
C ILE A 192 1.00 8.12 17.38
N THR A 193 1.97 8.71 18.02
CA THR A 193 1.92 10.07 18.57
C THR A 193 2.78 11.03 17.74
N ARG A 194 2.59 12.34 17.91
CA ARG A 194 3.43 13.39 17.33
C ARG A 194 4.92 13.13 17.61
N SER A 195 5.25 12.91 18.86
CA SER A 195 6.64 12.65 19.28
C SER A 195 7.26 11.47 18.52
N GLN A 196 6.50 10.39 18.33
CA GLN A 196 6.96 9.24 17.55
C GLN A 196 7.10 9.54 16.05
N ILE A 197 6.22 10.38 15.49
CA ILE A 197 6.36 10.87 14.10
C ILE A 197 7.67 11.65 13.95
N GLU A 198 7.89 12.63 14.81
CA GLU A 198 9.09 13.48 14.80
C GLU A 198 10.37 12.63 14.99
N GLN A 199 10.35 11.69 15.93
CA GLN A 199 11.45 10.75 16.14
C GLN A 199 11.73 9.92 14.87
N LYS A 200 10.70 9.33 14.25
CA LYS A 200 10.85 8.55 13.02
C LYS A 200 11.41 9.40 11.87
N MET A 201 10.98 10.65 11.76
CA MET A 201 11.52 11.57 10.77
C MET A 201 13.01 11.86 10.99
N GLN A 202 13.44 12.03 12.24
CA GLN A 202 14.85 12.23 12.59
C GLN A 202 15.69 10.97 12.30
N GLU A 203 15.21 9.79 12.69
CA GLU A 203 15.85 8.51 12.39
C GLU A 203 16.08 8.34 10.87
N VAL A 204 15.03 8.54 10.08
CA VAL A 204 15.12 8.43 8.62
C VAL A 204 16.10 9.46 8.04
N LYS A 205 16.04 10.73 8.47
CA LYS A 205 16.97 11.78 7.98
C LYS A 205 18.43 11.49 8.35
N SER A 206 18.67 10.84 9.49
CA SER A 206 20.03 10.46 9.90
C SER A 206 20.63 9.36 9.05
N VAL A 207 19.81 8.41 8.59
CA VAL A 207 20.24 7.25 7.79
C VAL A 207 20.21 7.55 6.28
N LEU A 208 19.24 8.36 5.84
CA LEU A 208 19.04 8.77 4.43
C LEU A 208 19.09 10.31 4.31
N PRO A 209 20.25 10.92 4.36
CA PRO A 209 20.40 12.37 4.16
C PRO A 209 19.84 12.79 2.79
N GLY A 210 18.96 13.79 2.78
CA GLY A 210 18.35 14.29 1.53
C GLY A 210 17.20 13.43 1.01
N VAL A 211 16.61 12.55 1.84
CA VAL A 211 15.42 11.78 1.46
C VAL A 211 14.28 12.72 1.01
N ALA A 212 13.70 12.43 -0.15
CA ALA A 212 12.48 13.08 -0.61
C ALA A 212 11.30 12.47 0.15
N TRP A 213 10.70 13.26 1.03
CA TRP A 213 9.61 12.80 1.88
C TRP A 213 8.26 13.20 1.29
N ARG A 214 7.41 12.23 1.02
CA ARG A 214 6.00 12.43 0.70
C ARG A 214 5.14 12.04 1.90
N THR A 215 4.16 12.86 2.22
CA THR A 215 3.16 12.56 3.23
C THR A 215 1.76 12.94 2.77
N THR A 216 0.77 12.53 3.54
CA THR A 216 -0.64 12.87 3.32
C THR A 216 -1.27 13.22 4.65
N PHE A 217 -2.12 14.27 4.64
CA PHE A 217 -2.92 14.71 5.78
C PHE A 217 -4.40 14.72 5.44
N ILE A 218 -5.24 14.54 6.46
CA ILE A 218 -6.69 14.67 6.40
C ILE A 218 -7.05 15.82 7.33
N VAL A 219 -7.76 16.81 6.83
CA VAL A 219 -8.24 17.98 7.57
C VAL A 219 -9.77 17.95 7.68
N GLY A 220 -10.33 18.60 8.69
CA GLY A 220 -11.78 18.57 8.96
C GLY A 220 -12.26 17.26 9.57
N PHE A 221 -11.37 16.47 10.17
CA PHE A 221 -11.77 15.25 10.87
C PHE A 221 -12.62 15.60 12.09
N PRO A 222 -13.71 14.83 12.44
CA PRO A 222 -14.73 15.23 13.43
C PRO A 222 -14.23 15.64 14.83
N THR A 223 -12.99 15.44 15.16
CA THR A 223 -12.40 15.84 16.46
C THR A 223 -11.27 16.84 16.32
N GLU A 224 -11.02 17.33 15.12
CA GLU A 224 -10.04 18.38 14.86
C GLU A 224 -10.59 19.71 15.38
N THR A 225 -9.80 20.40 16.17
CA THR A 225 -10.06 21.78 16.60
C THR A 225 -9.29 22.77 15.73
N GLU A 226 -9.65 24.04 15.80
CA GLU A 226 -8.92 25.11 15.09
C GLU A 226 -7.44 25.12 15.49
N GLU A 227 -7.15 24.96 16.79
CA GLU A 227 -5.77 24.93 17.30
C GLU A 227 -5.00 23.69 16.73
N ALA A 228 -5.67 22.53 16.61
CA ALA A 228 -5.07 21.33 16.02
C ALA A 228 -4.78 21.51 14.52
N PHE A 229 -5.66 22.21 13.82
CA PHE A 229 -5.47 22.54 12.42
C PHE A 229 -4.31 23.54 12.22
N GLU A 230 -4.25 24.60 13.03
CA GLU A 230 -3.17 25.57 12.97
C GLU A 230 -1.81 24.95 13.30
N ASP A 231 -1.74 24.09 14.31
CA ASP A 231 -0.53 23.32 14.65
C ASP A 231 -0.07 22.40 13.49
N LEU A 232 -1.03 21.76 12.80
CA LEU A 232 -0.74 20.98 11.58
C LEU A 232 -0.20 21.90 10.47
N LEU A 233 -0.78 23.07 10.28
CA LEU A 233 -0.35 24.03 9.27
C LEU A 233 1.08 24.51 9.53
N GLU A 234 1.42 24.85 10.79
CA GLU A 234 2.77 25.19 11.20
C GLU A 234 3.77 24.05 10.96
N PHE A 235 3.38 22.84 11.30
CA PHE A 235 4.21 21.66 11.08
C PHE A 235 4.53 21.44 9.59
N VAL A 236 3.54 21.62 8.71
CA VAL A 236 3.75 21.55 7.26
C VAL A 236 4.62 22.72 6.76
N ALA A 237 4.37 23.93 7.25
CA ALA A 237 5.12 25.12 6.89
C ALA A 237 6.61 25.07 7.31
N ALA A 238 6.94 24.26 8.31
CA ALA A 238 8.34 24.03 8.74
C ALA A 238 9.21 23.35 7.66
N GLY A 239 8.63 22.92 6.52
CA GLY A 239 9.38 22.48 5.34
C GLY A 239 10.00 21.09 5.47
N HIS A 240 9.39 20.21 6.25
CA HIS A 240 9.89 18.85 6.46
C HIS A 240 9.69 17.95 5.25
N PHE A 241 8.76 18.27 4.36
CA PHE A 241 8.28 17.40 3.29
C PHE A 241 8.60 17.97 1.92
N THR A 242 8.94 17.09 0.99
CA THR A 242 9.09 17.44 -0.43
C THR A 242 7.72 17.47 -1.13
N HIS A 243 6.80 16.59 -0.71
CA HIS A 243 5.45 16.51 -1.25
C HIS A 243 4.43 16.31 -0.12
N VAL A 244 3.37 17.08 -0.16
CA VAL A 244 2.23 16.97 0.77
C VAL A 244 0.95 16.83 -0.03
N GLY A 245 0.20 15.77 0.24
CA GLY A 245 -1.18 15.62 -0.18
C GLY A 245 -2.11 15.98 0.97
N VAL A 246 -3.19 16.71 0.69
CA VAL A 246 -4.20 17.05 1.69
C VAL A 246 -5.56 16.64 1.18
N PHE A 247 -6.35 15.97 2.03
CA PHE A 247 -7.72 15.61 1.77
C PHE A 247 -8.63 16.21 2.84
N THR A 248 -9.76 16.75 2.43
CA THR A 248 -10.84 17.10 3.36
C THR A 248 -11.60 15.83 3.74
N TYR A 249 -11.92 15.70 5.04
CA TYR A 249 -12.74 14.58 5.51
C TYR A 249 -14.17 14.73 4.98
N SER A 250 -14.76 13.65 4.46
CA SER A 250 -16.13 13.62 3.93
C SER A 250 -16.83 12.30 4.32
#